data_06ff1b4cc7ecd097e9bb4fdb42f73f66
#
_entry.id   06ff1b4cc7ecd097e9bb4fdb42f73f66
#
_cell.length_a   1.000
_cell.length_b   1.000
_cell.length_c   1.000
_cell.angle_alpha   90.00
_cell.angle_beta   90.00
_cell.angle_gamma   90.00
#
_symmetry.space_group_name_H-M   'P 1'
#
loop_
_entity.id
_entity.type
_entity.pdbx_description
1 polymer ?
#
loop_
_entity_poly.entity_id
_entity_poly.type
_entity_poly.pdbx_seq_one_letter_code
_entity_poly.pdbx_strand_id
1 'polypeptide(L)'
;MTDYKIALSCGRGMGIVKSSVKSWGDIVKLLSSHLASDDKESVGFFVGGEFSSEKRKDEFLVCRSMLTLDIDKYTGTIDDLEFDLDLLGLGAFVAYSTYSHTPDMPRVRLVLPLSRDVSGIEYRAISEAFCAAHDAFTFDECSHKPNQFMFLPSCPVDGARWSLS
;
A
#
# COMPACT_ATOMS: atom_id res chain seq x y z
N MET A 1 -10.70 -19.61 -2.24
CA MET A 1 -10.06 -18.50 -1.47
C MET A 1 -9.02 -17.93 -2.42
N THR A 2 -9.10 -16.65 -2.75
CA THR A 2 -8.16 -16.04 -3.72
C THR A 2 -6.88 -15.67 -2.96
N ASP A 3 -5.76 -16.16 -3.44
CA ASP A 3 -4.44 -15.89 -2.90
C ASP A 3 -3.78 -14.73 -3.67
N TYR A 4 -3.08 -13.87 -2.94
CA TYR A 4 -2.43 -12.68 -3.48
C TYR A 4 -0.91 -12.78 -3.33
N LYS A 5 -0.20 -12.33 -4.34
CA LYS A 5 1.26 -12.27 -4.36
C LYS A 5 1.74 -10.99 -3.69
N ILE A 6 2.69 -11.14 -2.80
CA ILE A 6 3.31 -10.04 -2.06
C ILE A 6 4.81 -10.27 -1.96
N ALA A 7 5.59 -9.26 -2.25
CA ALA A 7 7.04 -9.26 -2.04
C ALA A 7 7.37 -8.39 -0.82
N LEU A 8 8.02 -8.99 0.17
CA LEU A 8 8.43 -8.32 1.41
C LEU A 8 9.94 -8.05 1.39
N SER A 9 10.35 -6.93 1.98
CA SER A 9 11.77 -6.61 2.14
C SER A 9 12.51 -7.67 2.95
N CYS A 10 13.72 -8.00 2.52
CA CYS A 10 14.64 -8.89 3.22
C CYS A 10 15.91 -8.14 3.59
N GLY A 11 16.22 -8.04 4.90
CA GLY A 11 17.42 -7.36 5.38
C GLY A 11 17.37 -5.84 5.31
N ARG A 12 18.54 -5.21 5.47
CA ARG A 12 18.67 -3.76 5.40
C ARG A 12 18.86 -3.32 3.96
N GLY A 13 18.01 -2.42 3.48
CA GLY A 13 18.09 -1.84 2.14
C GLY A 13 16.82 -2.02 1.32
N MET A 14 16.56 -1.10 0.41
CA MET A 14 15.30 -1.02 -0.35
C MET A 14 15.30 -1.83 -1.65
N GLY A 15 16.35 -2.60 -1.91
CA GLY A 15 16.55 -3.29 -3.19
C GLY A 15 16.29 -4.79 -3.18
N ILE A 16 16.13 -5.42 -1.99
CA ILE A 16 16.01 -6.87 -1.86
C ILE A 16 14.64 -7.23 -1.31
N VAL A 17 13.95 -8.14 -2.00
CA VAL A 17 12.61 -8.61 -1.67
C VAL A 17 12.51 -10.12 -1.77
N LYS A 18 11.62 -10.70 -1.00
CA LYS A 18 11.22 -12.10 -1.11
C LYS A 18 9.73 -12.20 -1.39
N SER A 19 9.40 -12.76 -2.54
CA SER A 19 8.02 -12.99 -2.96
C SER A 19 7.39 -14.18 -2.22
N SER A 20 6.13 -14.04 -1.88
CA SER A 20 5.31 -15.07 -1.22
C SER A 20 3.84 -14.90 -1.60
N VAL A 21 3.03 -15.89 -1.24
CA VAL A 21 1.58 -15.87 -1.45
C VAL A 21 0.89 -15.80 -0.10
N LYS A 22 -0.15 -14.96 0.01
CA LYS A 22 -0.93 -14.78 1.23
C LYS A 22 -2.41 -14.68 0.91
N SER A 23 -3.25 -15.11 1.84
CA SER A 23 -4.68 -14.82 1.80
C SER A 23 -4.93 -13.32 1.99
N TRP A 24 -6.09 -12.81 1.52
CA TRP A 24 -6.46 -11.42 1.76
C TRP A 24 -6.54 -11.10 3.27
N GLY A 25 -7.07 -12.01 4.07
CA GLY A 25 -7.13 -11.85 5.52
C GLY A 25 -5.75 -11.70 6.17
N ASP A 26 -4.73 -12.45 5.71
CA ASP A 26 -3.36 -12.29 6.21
C ASP A 26 -2.74 -10.95 5.79
N ILE A 27 -3.08 -10.45 4.60
CA ILE A 27 -2.65 -9.13 4.13
C ILE A 27 -3.29 -8.03 4.98
N VAL A 28 -4.61 -8.10 5.20
CA VAL A 28 -5.31 -7.15 6.09
C VAL A 28 -4.69 -7.15 7.48
N LYS A 29 -4.46 -8.33 8.08
CA LYS A 29 -3.82 -8.44 9.39
C LYS A 29 -2.42 -7.83 9.42
N LEU A 30 -1.61 -8.08 8.39
CA LEU A 30 -0.27 -7.51 8.25
C LEU A 30 -0.33 -5.98 8.17
N LEU A 31 -1.23 -5.44 7.34
CA LEU A 31 -1.30 -4.01 7.04
C LEU A 31 -2.14 -3.20 8.06
N SER A 32 -2.82 -3.86 8.99
CA SER A 32 -3.50 -3.20 10.12
C SER A 32 -2.65 -3.19 11.40
N SER A 33 -1.46 -3.81 11.38
CA SER A 33 -0.60 -3.95 12.55
C SER A 33 0.56 -2.95 12.50
N HIS A 34 0.43 -1.84 13.21
CA HIS A 34 1.47 -0.81 13.28
C HIS A 34 2.58 -1.17 14.27
N LEU A 35 3.81 -1.03 13.84
CA LEU A 35 4.99 -1.10 14.69
C LEU A 35 5.36 0.31 15.16
N ALA A 36 5.43 0.51 16.49
CA ALA A 36 5.98 1.73 17.06
C ALA A 36 7.51 1.71 16.93
N SER A 37 8.09 2.74 16.33
CA SER A 37 9.53 2.85 16.09
C SER A 37 9.95 4.31 16.00
N ASP A 38 11.18 4.62 16.39
CA ASP A 38 11.79 5.94 16.19
C ASP A 38 12.38 6.10 14.77
N ASP A 39 12.42 5.00 13.99
CA ASP A 39 12.92 4.97 12.63
C ASP A 39 11.92 4.31 11.68
N LYS A 40 11.36 5.11 10.76
CA LYS A 40 10.38 4.62 9.77
C LYS A 40 10.94 3.57 8.81
N GLU A 41 12.27 3.56 8.59
CA GLU A 41 12.90 2.62 7.65
C GLU A 41 13.16 1.25 8.28
N SER A 42 13.10 1.17 9.62
CA SER A 42 13.35 -0.07 10.36
C SER A 42 12.27 -1.14 10.18
N VAL A 43 11.05 -0.74 9.78
CA VAL A 43 9.89 -1.64 9.71
C VAL A 43 9.84 -2.49 8.44
N GLY A 44 10.67 -2.16 7.44
CA GLY A 44 10.63 -2.81 6.14
C GLY A 44 9.51 -2.30 5.25
N PHE A 45 9.38 -2.94 4.07
CA PHE A 45 8.42 -2.54 3.04
C PHE A 45 7.86 -3.75 2.30
N PHE A 46 6.84 -3.52 1.51
CA PHE A 46 6.27 -4.52 0.61
C PHE A 46 6.00 -3.94 -0.79
N VAL A 47 5.87 -4.84 -1.76
CA VAL A 47 5.28 -4.58 -3.07
C VAL A 47 4.13 -5.56 -3.25
N GLY A 48 2.97 -5.09 -3.69
CA GLY A 48 1.78 -5.91 -3.92
C GLY A 48 1.86 -6.75 -5.19
N GLY A 49 2.84 -7.62 -5.30
CA GLY A 49 3.12 -8.43 -6.49
C GLY A 49 4.26 -9.41 -6.29
N GLU A 50 4.72 -9.99 -7.40
CA GLU A 50 5.78 -11.01 -7.45
C GLU A 50 6.97 -10.55 -8.28
N PHE A 51 8.16 -10.89 -7.82
CA PHE A 51 9.41 -10.75 -8.57
C PHE A 51 10.03 -12.12 -8.85
N SER A 52 10.61 -12.29 -10.04
CA SER A 52 11.36 -13.50 -10.43
C SER A 52 12.76 -13.57 -9.82
N SER A 53 13.20 -12.52 -9.13
CA SER A 53 14.48 -12.39 -8.46
C SER A 53 14.28 -11.70 -7.12
N GLU A 54 15.23 -11.83 -6.21
CA GLU A 54 15.24 -11.07 -4.96
C GLU A 54 15.52 -9.56 -5.16
N LYS A 55 15.86 -9.14 -6.38
CA LYS A 55 16.11 -7.73 -6.72
C LYS A 55 14.79 -7.05 -7.12
N ARG A 56 14.45 -5.97 -6.42
CA ARG A 56 13.29 -5.13 -6.74
C ARG A 56 13.60 -4.19 -7.90
N LYS A 57 13.48 -4.69 -9.13
CA LYS A 57 13.63 -3.93 -10.38
C LYS A 57 12.49 -4.28 -11.34
N ASP A 58 12.14 -3.35 -12.23
CA ASP A 58 11.06 -3.54 -13.21
C ASP A 58 11.26 -4.78 -14.07
N GLU A 59 12.50 -5.05 -14.48
CA GLU A 59 12.86 -6.21 -15.31
C GLU A 59 12.58 -7.57 -14.63
N PHE A 60 12.47 -7.60 -13.30
CA PHE A 60 12.17 -8.79 -12.51
C PHE A 60 10.73 -8.85 -12.00
N LEU A 61 9.93 -7.82 -12.24
CA LEU A 61 8.52 -7.82 -11.85
C LEU A 61 7.75 -8.80 -12.73
N VAL A 62 7.19 -9.83 -12.11
CA VAL A 62 6.36 -10.85 -12.79
C VAL A 62 4.94 -10.34 -12.93
N CYS A 63 4.35 -9.86 -11.83
CA CYS A 63 2.98 -9.36 -11.81
C CYS A 63 2.70 -8.48 -10.60
N ARG A 64 1.54 -7.81 -10.65
CA ARG A 64 0.92 -7.15 -9.50
C ARG A 64 -0.40 -7.85 -9.19
N SER A 65 -0.63 -8.14 -7.91
CA SER A 65 -1.88 -8.74 -7.39
C SER A 65 -2.72 -7.73 -6.62
N MET A 66 -2.14 -6.59 -6.28
CA MET A 66 -2.79 -5.52 -5.52
C MET A 66 -2.46 -4.16 -6.11
N LEU A 67 -3.46 -3.27 -6.13
CA LEU A 67 -3.27 -1.84 -6.34
C LEU A 67 -2.84 -1.23 -5.00
N THR A 68 -1.76 -0.45 -5.01
CA THR A 68 -1.22 0.21 -3.81
C THR A 68 -1.05 1.71 -4.08
N LEU A 69 -1.73 2.54 -3.31
CA LEU A 69 -1.82 3.98 -3.51
C LEU A 69 -1.42 4.72 -2.24
N ASP A 70 -0.69 5.82 -2.38
CA ASP A 70 -0.29 6.69 -1.27
C ASP A 70 -1.10 8.00 -1.33
N ILE A 71 -1.81 8.32 -0.25
CA ILE A 71 -2.62 9.54 -0.09
C ILE A 71 -1.89 10.45 0.89
N ASP A 72 -1.09 11.37 0.37
CA ASP A 72 -0.17 12.20 1.16
C ASP A 72 -0.72 13.59 1.50
N LYS A 73 -1.75 14.05 0.80
CA LYS A 73 -2.27 15.43 0.90
C LYS A 73 -3.79 15.44 0.95
N TYR A 74 -4.35 14.74 1.91
CA TYR A 74 -5.79 14.82 2.14
C TYR A 74 -6.13 16.09 2.92
N THR A 75 -7.16 16.81 2.46
CA THR A 75 -7.65 18.03 3.12
C THR A 75 -8.88 17.69 3.95
N GLY A 76 -8.69 17.47 5.24
CA GLY A 76 -9.73 17.07 6.18
C GLY A 76 -9.15 16.26 7.33
N THR A 77 -9.97 15.85 8.23
CA THR A 77 -9.61 14.99 9.36
C THR A 77 -9.56 13.51 8.95
N ILE A 78 -9.11 12.66 9.84
CA ILE A 78 -9.14 11.20 9.60
C ILE A 78 -10.58 10.67 9.49
N ASP A 79 -11.54 11.27 10.20
CA ASP A 79 -12.95 10.88 10.13
C ASP A 79 -13.57 11.27 8.80
N ASP A 80 -13.18 12.44 8.25
CA ASP A 80 -13.60 12.85 6.89
C ASP A 80 -13.03 11.90 5.83
N LEU A 81 -11.76 11.49 5.97
CA LEU A 81 -11.14 10.53 5.07
C LEU A 81 -11.81 9.16 5.12
N GLU A 82 -12.18 8.68 6.30
CA GLU A 82 -12.89 7.41 6.48
C GLU A 82 -14.25 7.47 5.76
N PHE A 83 -15.00 8.55 5.94
CA PHE A 83 -16.27 8.78 5.26
C PHE A 83 -16.11 8.80 3.73
N ASP A 84 -15.09 9.51 3.21
CA ASP A 84 -14.83 9.56 1.78
C ASP A 84 -14.39 8.21 1.20
N LEU A 85 -13.62 7.42 1.94
CA LEU A 85 -13.27 6.05 1.55
C LEU A 85 -14.50 5.12 1.50
N ASP A 86 -15.42 5.25 2.45
CA ASP A 86 -16.68 4.49 2.45
C ASP A 86 -17.55 4.84 1.24
N LEU A 87 -17.56 6.11 0.81
CA LEU A 87 -18.29 6.55 -0.38
C LEU A 87 -17.77 5.94 -1.68
N LEU A 88 -16.52 5.46 -1.72
CA LEU A 88 -15.99 4.77 -2.91
C LEU A 88 -16.70 3.44 -3.19
N GLY A 89 -17.41 2.88 -2.23
CA GLY A 89 -18.13 1.62 -2.38
C GLY A 89 -17.22 0.44 -2.71
N LEU A 90 -15.99 0.44 -2.22
CA LEU A 90 -15.00 -0.60 -2.46
C LEU A 90 -15.45 -1.92 -1.81
N GLY A 91 -15.41 -3.01 -2.56
CA GLY A 91 -15.82 -4.31 -2.04
C GLY A 91 -14.84 -4.94 -1.05
N ALA A 92 -13.55 -4.66 -1.22
CA ALA A 92 -12.50 -5.09 -0.30
C ALA A 92 -11.30 -4.14 -0.43
N PHE A 93 -10.79 -3.69 0.68
CA PHE A 93 -9.58 -2.86 0.76
C PHE A 93 -8.96 -2.96 2.16
N VAL A 94 -7.76 -2.44 2.31
CA VAL A 94 -7.18 -2.06 3.59
C VAL A 94 -6.52 -0.70 3.43
N ALA A 95 -6.84 0.23 4.31
CA ALA A 95 -6.18 1.51 4.41
C ALA A 95 -5.47 1.60 5.76
N TYR A 96 -4.27 2.17 5.79
CA TYR A 96 -3.49 2.33 7.02
C TYR A 96 -2.69 3.62 7.02
N SER A 97 -2.52 4.19 8.21
CA SER A 97 -1.76 5.43 8.40
C SER A 97 -0.27 5.20 8.19
N THR A 98 0.40 6.18 7.56
CA THR A 98 1.86 6.19 7.40
C THR A 98 2.55 6.73 8.65
N TYR A 99 3.87 6.61 8.72
CA TYR A 99 4.68 7.08 9.86
C TYR A 99 4.47 8.55 10.23
N SER A 100 4.26 9.42 9.24
CA SER A 100 4.08 10.87 9.42
C SER A 100 2.61 11.31 9.52
N HIS A 101 1.70 10.36 9.73
CA HIS A 101 0.28 10.64 9.89
C HIS A 101 -0.01 11.36 11.21
N THR A 102 -0.93 12.32 11.15
CA THR A 102 -1.62 12.90 12.32
C THR A 102 -3.11 12.98 12.04
N PRO A 103 -3.99 12.99 13.07
CA PRO A 103 -5.44 13.08 12.85
C PRO A 103 -5.88 14.30 12.02
N ASP A 104 -5.18 15.43 12.20
CA ASP A 104 -5.47 16.70 11.50
C ASP A 104 -4.79 16.81 10.13
N MET A 105 -3.85 15.92 9.84
CA MET A 105 -3.16 15.82 8.55
C MET A 105 -3.03 14.34 8.16
N PRO A 106 -4.13 13.72 7.71
CA PRO A 106 -4.12 12.31 7.36
C PRO A 106 -3.13 11.99 6.24
N ARG A 107 -2.32 10.97 6.47
CA ARG A 107 -1.43 10.35 5.49
C ARG A 107 -1.62 8.87 5.55
N VAL A 108 -2.20 8.32 4.50
CA VAL A 108 -2.60 6.91 4.50
C VAL A 108 -2.20 6.23 3.20
N ARG A 109 -2.10 4.92 3.26
CA ARG A 109 -1.97 4.04 2.10
C ARG A 109 -3.22 3.24 1.94
N LEU A 110 -3.71 3.22 0.70
CA LEU A 110 -4.86 2.43 0.28
C LEU A 110 -4.37 1.24 -0.54
N VAL A 111 -4.76 0.04 -0.15
CA VAL A 111 -4.41 -1.21 -0.83
C VAL A 111 -5.69 -1.95 -1.18
N LEU A 112 -5.83 -2.27 -2.49
CA LEU A 112 -6.98 -3.00 -3.01
C LEU A 112 -6.54 -4.31 -3.66
N PRO A 113 -7.25 -5.41 -3.41
CA PRO A 113 -7.01 -6.65 -4.12
C PRO A 113 -7.44 -6.50 -5.58
N LEU A 114 -6.63 -6.94 -6.52
CA LEU A 114 -7.05 -7.04 -7.92
C LEU A 114 -7.76 -8.38 -8.15
N SER A 115 -8.71 -8.40 -9.06
CA SER A 115 -9.47 -9.62 -9.40
C SER A 115 -8.62 -10.69 -10.09
N ARG A 116 -7.48 -10.30 -10.62
CA ARG A 116 -6.44 -11.16 -11.21
C ARG A 116 -5.07 -10.52 -11.10
N ASP A 117 -4.05 -11.30 -11.30
CA ASP A 117 -2.70 -10.78 -11.52
C ASP A 117 -2.64 -9.97 -12.82
N VAL A 118 -1.92 -8.86 -12.80
CA VAL A 118 -1.74 -7.97 -13.94
C VAL A 118 -0.26 -7.69 -14.19
N SER A 119 0.09 -7.40 -15.44
CA SER A 119 1.45 -6.96 -15.81
C SER A 119 1.76 -5.56 -15.24
N GLY A 120 3.03 -5.17 -15.26
CA GLY A 120 3.44 -3.81 -14.85
C GLY A 120 2.80 -2.71 -15.72
N ILE A 121 2.60 -2.97 -17.00
CA ILE A 121 1.94 -2.02 -17.91
C ILE A 121 0.47 -1.87 -17.57
N GLU A 122 -0.25 -2.98 -17.36
CA GLU A 122 -1.65 -2.96 -16.93
C GLU A 122 -1.81 -2.30 -15.56
N TYR A 123 -0.90 -2.59 -14.60
CA TYR A 123 -0.91 -1.96 -13.29
C TYR A 123 -0.88 -0.44 -13.37
N ARG A 124 0.04 0.11 -14.19
CA ARG A 124 0.14 1.56 -14.40
C ARG A 124 -1.17 2.12 -14.93
N ALA A 125 -1.73 1.52 -15.97
CA ALA A 125 -2.99 1.97 -16.57
C ALA A 125 -4.16 1.91 -15.58
N ILE A 126 -4.26 0.85 -14.78
CA ILE A 126 -5.29 0.68 -13.74
C ILE A 126 -5.11 1.75 -12.65
N SER A 127 -3.88 1.97 -12.19
CA SER A 127 -3.56 2.96 -11.17
C SER A 127 -3.89 4.38 -11.62
N GLU A 128 -3.49 4.75 -12.82
CA GLU A 128 -3.79 6.07 -13.42
C GLU A 128 -5.30 6.26 -13.59
N ALA A 129 -6.01 5.27 -14.10
CA ALA A 129 -7.46 5.31 -14.29
C ALA A 129 -8.22 5.41 -12.96
N PHE A 130 -7.81 4.64 -11.95
CA PHE A 130 -8.40 4.70 -10.61
C PHE A 130 -8.23 6.08 -9.99
N CYS A 131 -7.01 6.63 -10.02
CA CYS A 131 -6.74 7.96 -9.46
C CYS A 131 -7.49 9.07 -10.19
N ALA A 132 -7.61 8.99 -11.53
CA ALA A 132 -8.36 9.95 -12.32
C ALA A 132 -9.89 9.90 -12.06
N ALA A 133 -10.41 8.72 -11.71
CA ALA A 133 -11.83 8.55 -11.36
C ALA A 133 -12.17 9.03 -9.93
N HIS A 134 -11.16 9.22 -9.08
CA HIS A 134 -11.32 9.57 -7.67
C HIS A 134 -10.49 10.80 -7.30
N ASP A 135 -10.74 11.90 -7.97
CA ASP A 135 -10.02 13.19 -7.87
C ASP A 135 -10.25 13.93 -6.55
N ALA A 136 -11.18 13.46 -5.70
CA ALA A 136 -11.32 13.94 -4.32
C ALA A 136 -10.07 13.62 -3.46
N PHE A 137 -9.27 12.63 -3.87
CA PHE A 137 -8.02 12.27 -3.22
C PHE A 137 -6.81 12.75 -4.02
N THR A 138 -5.81 13.26 -3.33
CA THR A 138 -4.51 13.56 -3.95
C THR A 138 -3.58 12.37 -3.75
N PHE A 139 -3.43 11.57 -4.79
CA PHE A 139 -2.54 10.40 -4.79
C PHE A 139 -1.11 10.80 -5.21
N ASP A 140 -0.10 10.18 -4.59
CA ASP A 140 1.29 10.34 -5.03
C ASP A 140 1.49 9.62 -6.37
N GLU A 141 2.03 10.35 -7.36
CA GLU A 141 2.35 9.81 -8.70
C GLU A 141 3.32 8.62 -8.67
N CYS A 142 4.14 8.50 -7.62
CA CYS A 142 5.00 7.33 -7.43
C CYS A 142 4.19 6.03 -7.32
N SER A 143 2.92 6.09 -6.89
CA SER A 143 2.02 4.94 -6.83
C SER A 143 1.78 4.26 -8.18
N HIS A 144 1.98 4.99 -9.30
CA HIS A 144 1.81 4.44 -10.65
C HIS A 144 2.98 3.59 -11.12
N LYS A 145 4.11 3.60 -10.41
CA LYS A 145 5.28 2.79 -10.76
C LYS A 145 5.05 1.33 -10.38
N PRO A 146 5.18 0.38 -11.33
CA PRO A 146 4.87 -1.03 -11.05
C PRO A 146 5.72 -1.66 -9.95
N ASN A 147 6.97 -1.23 -9.78
CA ASN A 147 7.89 -1.71 -8.75
C ASN A 147 7.87 -0.85 -7.46
N GLN A 148 6.94 0.12 -7.34
CA GLN A 148 6.85 0.96 -6.16
C GLN A 148 6.62 0.13 -4.92
N PHE A 149 7.44 0.36 -3.91
CA PHE A 149 7.27 -0.22 -2.59
C PHE A 149 6.47 0.71 -1.67
N MET A 150 5.83 0.11 -0.68
CA MET A 150 5.17 0.80 0.41
C MET A 150 5.80 0.34 1.73
N PHE A 151 6.17 1.26 2.61
CA PHE A 151 6.59 0.87 3.97
C PHE A 151 5.45 0.16 4.68
N LEU A 152 5.78 -0.86 5.46
CA LEU A 152 4.84 -1.50 6.35
C LEU A 152 4.30 -0.51 7.38
N PRO A 153 3.12 -0.76 7.97
CA PRO A 153 2.52 0.15 8.93
C PRO A 153 3.45 0.42 10.11
N SER A 154 3.70 1.70 10.35
CA SER A 154 4.53 2.15 11.47
C SER A 154 4.09 3.53 11.95
N CYS A 155 4.42 3.84 13.20
CA CYS A 155 4.18 5.15 13.80
C CYS A 155 5.35 5.49 14.75
N PRO A 156 5.59 6.77 15.06
CA PRO A 156 6.41 7.16 16.19
C PRO A 156 5.91 6.49 17.47
N VAL A 157 6.77 6.36 18.49
CA VAL A 157 6.41 5.67 19.76
C VAL A 157 5.12 6.23 20.37
N ASP A 158 4.98 7.57 20.37
CA ASP A 158 3.77 8.27 20.84
C ASP A 158 2.89 8.79 19.69
N GLY A 159 3.07 8.25 18.48
CA GLY A 159 2.38 8.70 17.27
C GLY A 159 0.99 8.10 17.11
N ALA A 160 0.13 8.83 16.37
CA ALA A 160 -1.17 8.34 15.98
C ALA A 160 -1.05 7.15 15.01
N ARG A 161 -2.01 6.23 15.13
CA ARG A 161 -2.14 5.07 14.24
C ARG A 161 -3.61 4.85 13.90
N TRP A 162 -3.86 4.47 12.68
CA TRP A 162 -5.20 4.20 12.17
C TRP A 162 -5.16 3.16 11.06
N SER A 163 -6.19 2.34 10.99
CA SER A 163 -6.42 1.43 9.86
C SER A 163 -7.90 1.13 9.70
N LEU A 164 -8.32 0.90 8.46
CA LEU A 164 -9.68 0.57 8.04
C LEU A 164 -9.64 -0.59 7.04
N SER A 165 -10.60 -1.53 7.12
CA SER A 165 -10.73 -2.65 6.17
C SER A 165 -12.13 -3.21 6.11
#